data_22c9d7408361e3fcdb4eb6660df0bd2f
#
_entry.id   22c9d7408361e3fcdb4eb6660df0bd2f
#
_cell.length_a   1.000
_cell.length_b   1.000
_cell.length_c   1.000
_cell.angle_alpha   90.00
_cell.angle_beta   90.00
_cell.angle_gamma   90.00
#
_symmetry.space_group_name_H-M   'P 1'
#
loop_
_entity.id
_entity.type
_entity.pdbx_description
1 polymer ?
#
loop_
_entity_poly.entity_id
_entity_poly.type
_entity_poly.pdbx_seq_one_letter_code
_entity_poly.pdbx_strand_id
1 'polypeptide(L)'
;MADNPEGKGFYLKTAVDVAVDLRSWLAEWVLVDLVKAEDITAASNDLLAFAKDFGAVEAAAEGEKEIEAIASSATKKLCDLNKEGKANTVWGHDYASGLTHSLRRGARWVTSNPCKIQLFKKDFPDYYQELIAEIKQENAGATPAVMAAQMFTKVCAISARALYPIFKATNKQYGFVHM
;
A
#
# COMPACT_ATOMS: atom_id res chain seq x y z
N MET A 1 -22.09 -9.03 -13.93
CA MET A 1 -21.43 -9.06 -12.61
C MET A 1 -22.12 -10.00 -11.60
N ALA A 2 -23.37 -10.38 -11.82
CA ALA A 2 -24.12 -11.22 -10.88
C ALA A 2 -23.66 -12.68 -10.78
N ASP A 3 -22.91 -13.18 -11.76
CA ASP A 3 -22.64 -14.61 -11.93
C ASP A 3 -21.22 -15.07 -11.55
N ASN A 4 -20.38 -14.18 -10.97
CA ASN A 4 -19.05 -14.55 -10.50
C ASN A 4 -18.88 -14.20 -9.02
N PRO A 5 -19.15 -15.14 -8.10
CA PRO A 5 -19.04 -14.89 -6.65
C PRO A 5 -17.60 -14.58 -6.19
N GLU A 6 -16.58 -15.13 -6.83
CA GLU A 6 -15.17 -14.84 -6.50
C GLU A 6 -14.81 -13.41 -6.92
N GLY A 7 -15.24 -12.99 -8.12
CA GLY A 7 -15.07 -11.61 -8.58
C GLY A 7 -15.81 -10.61 -7.70
N LYS A 8 -17.02 -10.93 -7.25
CA LYS A 8 -17.78 -10.10 -6.33
C LYS A 8 -17.04 -9.90 -5.00
N GLY A 9 -16.54 -10.98 -4.41
CA GLY A 9 -15.76 -10.92 -3.16
C GLY A 9 -14.51 -10.05 -3.29
N PHE A 10 -13.79 -10.15 -4.40
CA PHE A 10 -12.62 -9.33 -4.70
C PHE A 10 -12.97 -7.83 -4.76
N TYR A 11 -14.02 -7.44 -5.48
CA TYR A 11 -14.43 -6.04 -5.60
C TYR A 11 -14.88 -5.45 -4.27
N LEU A 12 -15.61 -6.21 -3.46
CA LEU A 12 -16.08 -5.75 -2.16
C LEU A 12 -14.92 -5.57 -1.17
N LYS A 13 -13.96 -6.50 -1.18
CA LYS A 13 -12.73 -6.35 -0.39
C LYS A 13 -11.92 -5.14 -0.84
N THR A 14 -11.78 -4.93 -2.14
CA THR A 14 -11.09 -3.76 -2.70
C THR A 14 -11.77 -2.46 -2.27
N ALA A 15 -13.10 -2.39 -2.26
CA ALA A 15 -13.84 -1.21 -1.79
C ALA A 15 -13.52 -0.90 -0.32
N VAL A 16 -13.46 -1.91 0.55
CA VAL A 16 -13.06 -1.75 1.95
C VAL A 16 -11.61 -1.27 2.06
N ASP A 17 -10.68 -1.87 1.33
CA ASP A 17 -9.27 -1.47 1.33
C ASP A 17 -9.10 -0.01 0.89
N VAL A 18 -9.80 0.42 -0.16
CA VAL A 18 -9.80 1.82 -0.61
C VAL A 18 -10.39 2.75 0.45
N ALA A 19 -11.45 2.35 1.15
CA ALA A 19 -12.03 3.14 2.24
C ALA A 19 -11.03 3.38 3.38
N VAL A 20 -10.27 2.34 3.75
CA VAL A 20 -9.20 2.44 4.76
C VAL A 20 -8.06 3.33 4.27
N ASP A 21 -7.65 3.19 3.01
CA ASP A 21 -6.60 4.01 2.41
C ASP A 21 -6.99 5.49 2.35
N LEU A 22 -8.24 5.81 1.99
CA LEU A 22 -8.77 7.18 2.00
C LEU A 22 -8.72 7.81 3.39
N ARG A 23 -9.06 7.05 4.44
CA ARG A 23 -9.04 7.53 5.84
C ARG A 23 -7.64 7.55 6.46
N SER A 24 -6.64 7.08 5.76
CA SER A 24 -5.26 7.00 6.23
C SER A 24 -4.30 7.80 5.35
N TRP A 25 -3.54 7.14 4.51
CA TRP A 25 -2.42 7.77 3.79
C TRP A 25 -2.83 8.56 2.55
N LEU A 26 -3.90 8.18 1.85
CA LEU A 26 -4.34 8.93 0.67
C LEU A 26 -4.83 10.33 1.03
N ALA A 27 -5.58 10.46 2.12
CA ALA A 27 -6.02 11.75 2.64
C ALA A 27 -4.83 12.67 2.95
N GLU A 28 -3.75 12.10 3.46
CA GLU A 28 -2.61 12.88 3.93
C GLU A 28 -1.68 13.35 2.81
N TRP A 29 -1.49 12.54 1.77
CA TRP A 29 -0.39 12.74 0.82
C TRP A 29 -0.83 13.06 -0.60
N VAL A 30 -2.05 12.67 -0.97
CA VAL A 30 -2.49 12.75 -2.37
C VAL A 30 -3.69 13.64 -2.58
N LEU A 31 -4.64 13.63 -1.63
CA LEU A 31 -5.96 14.20 -1.82
C LEU A 31 -6.19 15.48 -1.02
N VAL A 32 -5.40 15.77 0.00
CA VAL A 32 -5.63 16.89 0.92
C VAL A 32 -5.72 18.25 0.20
N ASP A 33 -4.95 18.44 -0.86
CA ASP A 33 -4.96 19.67 -1.65
C ASP A 33 -5.97 19.66 -2.81
N LEU A 34 -6.57 18.50 -3.11
CA LEU A 34 -7.48 18.30 -4.24
C LEU A 34 -8.94 18.14 -3.82
N VAL A 35 -9.17 17.63 -2.60
CA VAL A 35 -10.49 17.26 -2.10
C VAL A 35 -10.59 17.68 -0.63
N LYS A 36 -11.75 18.13 -0.19
CA LYS A 36 -11.96 18.46 1.22
C LYS A 36 -11.94 17.21 2.10
N ALA A 37 -11.46 17.35 3.33
CA ALA A 37 -11.39 16.24 4.29
C ALA A 37 -12.75 15.58 4.57
N GLU A 38 -13.82 16.39 4.56
CA GLU A 38 -15.19 15.91 4.69
C GLU A 38 -15.63 15.03 3.53
N ASP A 39 -15.26 15.39 2.28
CA ASP A 39 -15.58 14.60 1.08
C ASP A 39 -14.84 13.25 1.08
N ILE A 40 -13.58 13.24 1.54
CA ILE A 40 -12.79 12.00 1.70
C ILE A 40 -13.45 11.08 2.74
N THR A 41 -13.92 11.66 3.84
CA THR A 41 -14.61 10.92 4.89
C THR A 41 -15.94 10.35 4.38
N ALA A 42 -16.72 11.14 3.66
CA ALA A 42 -17.96 10.71 3.04
C ALA A 42 -17.72 9.57 2.04
N ALA A 43 -16.78 9.73 1.11
CA ALA A 43 -16.44 8.70 0.14
C ALA A 43 -15.99 7.37 0.80
N SER A 44 -15.22 7.44 1.88
CA SER A 44 -14.83 6.25 2.65
C SER A 44 -16.05 5.57 3.27
N ASN A 45 -16.96 6.33 3.88
CA ASN A 45 -18.18 5.79 4.49
C ASN A 45 -19.09 5.16 3.42
N ASP A 46 -19.22 5.78 2.26
CA ASP A 46 -20.03 5.26 1.14
C ASP A 46 -19.46 3.93 0.62
N LEU A 47 -18.15 3.77 0.55
CA LEU A 47 -17.50 2.51 0.16
C LEU A 47 -17.74 1.41 1.20
N LEU A 48 -17.69 1.72 2.49
CA LEU A 48 -17.99 0.76 3.56
C LEU A 48 -19.47 0.38 3.57
N ALA A 49 -20.37 1.34 3.36
CA ALA A 49 -21.81 1.08 3.22
C ALA A 49 -22.09 0.21 2.00
N PHE A 50 -21.50 0.55 0.84
CA PHE A 50 -21.59 -0.27 -0.36
C PHE A 50 -21.16 -1.72 -0.10
N ALA A 51 -20.01 -1.94 0.57
CA ALA A 51 -19.55 -3.28 0.89
C ALA A 51 -20.57 -4.03 1.78
N LYS A 52 -21.17 -3.38 2.78
CA LYS A 52 -22.21 -3.96 3.64
C LYS A 52 -23.47 -4.33 2.87
N ASP A 53 -23.97 -3.43 2.04
CA ASP A 53 -25.20 -3.60 1.25
C ASP A 53 -25.10 -4.77 0.26
N PHE A 54 -23.90 -5.02 -0.25
CA PHE A 54 -23.62 -6.12 -1.16
C PHE A 54 -23.13 -7.42 -0.47
N GLY A 55 -23.20 -7.49 0.87
CA GLY A 55 -23.03 -8.71 1.66
C GLY A 55 -21.64 -8.91 2.29
N ALA A 56 -20.73 -7.91 2.22
CA ALA A 56 -19.42 -7.98 2.87
C ALA A 56 -19.44 -7.29 4.25
N VAL A 57 -20.42 -7.62 5.08
CA VAL A 57 -20.64 -6.97 6.39
C VAL A 57 -19.43 -7.12 7.32
N GLU A 58 -18.87 -8.33 7.41
CA GLU A 58 -17.71 -8.61 8.26
C GLU A 58 -16.47 -7.83 7.78
N ALA A 59 -16.18 -7.85 6.48
CA ALA A 59 -15.04 -7.12 5.91
C ALA A 59 -15.17 -5.60 6.13
N ALA A 60 -16.36 -5.04 5.99
CA ALA A 60 -16.60 -3.62 6.26
C ALA A 60 -16.39 -3.29 7.75
N ALA A 61 -16.87 -4.14 8.67
CA ALA A 61 -16.65 -3.97 10.10
C ALA A 61 -15.15 -4.08 10.49
N GLU A 62 -14.41 -4.97 9.84
CA GLU A 62 -12.95 -5.04 10.00
C GLU A 62 -12.27 -3.77 9.49
N GLY A 63 -12.70 -3.24 8.34
CA GLY A 63 -12.20 -1.97 7.81
C GLY A 63 -12.42 -0.79 8.75
N GLU A 64 -13.61 -0.68 9.36
CA GLU A 64 -13.91 0.33 10.38
C GLU A 64 -12.97 0.21 11.60
N LYS A 65 -12.78 -1.00 12.11
CA LYS A 65 -11.83 -1.26 13.21
C LYS A 65 -10.39 -0.92 12.83
N GLU A 66 -9.98 -1.21 11.60
CA GLU A 66 -8.65 -0.86 11.11
C GLU A 66 -8.46 0.66 11.04
N ILE A 67 -9.43 1.42 10.57
CA ILE A 67 -9.40 2.88 10.56
C ILE A 67 -9.19 3.43 11.98
N GLU A 68 -9.93 2.93 12.97
CA GLU A 68 -9.77 3.34 14.37
C GLU A 68 -8.40 2.96 14.94
N ALA A 69 -7.93 1.74 14.66
CA ALA A 69 -6.63 1.25 15.10
C ALA A 69 -5.48 2.06 14.49
N ILE A 70 -5.59 2.46 13.22
CA ILE A 70 -4.61 3.33 12.57
C ILE A 70 -4.59 4.71 13.24
N ALA A 71 -5.75 5.34 13.40
CA ALA A 71 -5.87 6.68 13.99
C ALA A 71 -5.30 6.74 15.42
N SER A 72 -5.42 5.65 16.19
CA SER A 72 -4.91 5.55 17.55
C SER A 72 -3.46 5.05 17.67
N SER A 73 -2.85 4.61 16.57
CA SER A 73 -1.51 3.99 16.58
C SER A 73 -0.42 4.98 16.99
N ALA A 74 0.61 4.46 17.69
CA ALA A 74 1.76 5.27 18.11
C ALA A 74 2.56 5.81 16.91
N THR A 75 2.66 5.02 15.84
CA THR A 75 3.34 5.43 14.60
C THR A 75 2.61 6.55 13.89
N LYS A 76 1.27 6.53 13.87
CA LYS A 76 0.46 7.64 13.33
C LYS A 76 0.63 8.92 14.16
N LYS A 77 0.56 8.80 15.47
CA LYS A 77 0.79 9.94 16.39
C LYS A 77 2.17 10.55 16.21
N LEU A 78 3.21 9.72 16.03
CA LEU A 78 4.56 10.21 15.73
C LEU A 78 4.61 10.97 14.38
N CYS A 79 3.93 10.46 13.37
CA CYS A 79 3.81 11.13 12.08
C CYS A 79 3.14 12.51 12.21
N ASP A 80 2.06 12.60 12.99
CA ASP A 80 1.34 13.85 13.22
C ASP A 80 2.20 14.86 14.00
N LEU A 81 2.90 14.42 15.05
CA LEU A 81 3.87 15.26 15.77
C LEU A 81 5.00 15.77 14.88
N ASN A 82 5.46 14.95 13.93
CA ASN A 82 6.47 15.37 12.96
C ASN A 82 5.91 16.45 12.02
N LYS A 83 4.68 16.32 11.53
CA LYS A 83 4.01 17.34 10.70
C LYS A 83 3.83 18.67 11.44
N GLU A 84 3.57 18.61 12.73
CA GLU A 84 3.43 19.78 13.60
C GLU A 84 4.77 20.41 14.00
N GLY A 85 5.90 19.84 13.56
CA GLY A 85 7.23 20.29 13.93
C GLY A 85 7.64 19.97 15.38
N LYS A 86 6.87 19.12 16.07
CA LYS A 86 7.10 18.73 17.47
C LYS A 86 8.00 17.50 17.61
N ALA A 87 8.27 16.79 16.51
CA ALA A 87 9.20 15.66 16.44
C ALA A 87 9.97 15.68 15.14
N ASN A 88 11.21 15.18 15.16
CA ASN A 88 12.08 15.07 13.97
C ASN A 88 12.27 13.61 13.52
N THR A 89 11.39 12.72 13.94
CA THR A 89 11.49 11.30 13.62
C THR A 89 10.56 10.95 12.47
N VAL A 90 11.13 10.38 11.42
CA VAL A 90 10.41 9.82 10.27
C VAL A 90 10.75 8.34 10.20
N TRP A 91 9.73 7.51 10.06
CA TRP A 91 9.93 6.07 9.97
C TRP A 91 9.62 5.53 8.57
N GLY A 92 10.23 4.42 8.25
CA GLY A 92 10.04 3.70 7.00
C GLY A 92 9.77 2.23 7.26
N HIS A 93 9.50 1.50 6.18
CA HIS A 93 9.26 0.07 6.20
C HIS A 93 10.47 -0.69 5.66
N ASP A 94 10.80 -1.85 6.23
CA ASP A 94 11.93 -2.69 5.79
C ASP A 94 11.46 -3.90 4.96
N TYR A 95 10.51 -3.66 4.02
CA TYR A 95 10.04 -4.71 3.14
C TYR A 95 9.27 -4.15 1.95
N ALA A 96 9.81 -4.35 0.74
CA ALA A 96 9.28 -3.71 -0.46
C ALA A 96 7.85 -4.13 -0.83
N SER A 97 7.36 -5.33 -0.48
CA SER A 97 6.03 -5.79 -0.89
C SER A 97 4.92 -5.61 0.15
N GLY A 98 5.24 -5.50 1.44
CA GLY A 98 4.27 -5.32 2.53
C GLY A 98 3.93 -3.85 2.84
N LEU A 99 4.09 -2.96 1.89
CA LEU A 99 4.16 -1.51 2.14
C LEU A 99 2.83 -0.87 2.56
N THR A 100 1.67 -1.34 2.05
CA THR A 100 0.36 -0.72 2.29
C THR A 100 0.04 -0.57 3.77
N HIS A 101 0.25 -1.63 4.56
CA HIS A 101 0.03 -1.59 6.00
C HIS A 101 0.85 -0.50 6.70
N SER A 102 2.07 -0.29 6.25
CA SER A 102 2.98 0.72 6.81
C SER A 102 2.65 2.13 6.32
N LEU A 103 2.23 2.29 5.06
CA LEU A 103 1.75 3.57 4.53
C LEU A 103 0.53 4.07 5.32
N ARG A 104 -0.43 3.20 5.59
CA ARG A 104 -1.60 3.51 6.42
C ARG A 104 -1.23 4.07 7.79
N ARG A 105 -0.06 3.70 8.32
CA ARG A 105 0.48 4.14 9.63
C ARG A 105 1.53 5.24 9.54
N GLY A 106 1.70 5.84 8.37
CA GLY A 106 2.54 7.01 8.18
C GLY A 106 3.99 6.72 7.77
N ALA A 107 4.32 5.53 7.26
CA ALA A 107 5.62 5.26 6.66
C ALA A 107 5.85 6.17 5.45
N ARG A 108 7.05 6.72 5.31
CA ARG A 108 7.38 7.70 4.27
C ARG A 108 8.44 7.21 3.28
N TRP A 109 9.04 6.07 3.54
CA TRP A 109 10.06 5.46 2.71
C TRP A 109 10.14 3.95 2.99
N VAL A 110 10.87 3.22 2.16
CA VAL A 110 11.10 1.79 2.34
C VAL A 110 12.56 1.45 2.09
N THR A 111 13.11 0.53 2.88
CA THR A 111 14.34 -0.18 2.56
C THR A 111 14.02 -1.57 2.05
N SER A 112 14.89 -2.14 1.26
CA SER A 112 14.81 -3.55 0.86
C SER A 112 16.20 -4.10 0.60
N ASN A 113 16.31 -5.42 0.55
CA ASN A 113 17.49 -6.13 0.14
C ASN A 113 17.13 -7.42 -0.58
N PRO A 114 18.05 -8.07 -1.32
CA PRO A 114 17.75 -9.26 -2.10
C PRO A 114 17.15 -10.43 -1.30
N CYS A 115 17.50 -10.56 -0.01
CA CYS A 115 16.96 -11.62 0.85
C CYS A 115 15.45 -11.49 1.05
N LYS A 116 14.88 -10.28 0.95
CA LYS A 116 13.44 -10.02 1.09
C LYS A 116 12.60 -10.59 -0.05
N ILE A 117 13.21 -10.97 -1.17
CA ILE A 117 12.53 -11.69 -2.27
C ILE A 117 11.89 -13.00 -1.80
N GLN A 118 12.47 -13.66 -0.81
CA GLN A 118 11.89 -14.88 -0.24
C GLN A 118 10.54 -14.58 0.45
N LEU A 119 10.40 -13.43 1.09
CA LEU A 119 9.15 -12.99 1.68
C LEU A 119 8.13 -12.67 0.59
N PHE A 120 8.53 -11.96 -0.47
CA PHE A 120 7.66 -11.70 -1.61
C PHE A 120 7.15 -12.99 -2.25
N LYS A 121 8.02 -13.98 -2.48
CA LYS A 121 7.63 -15.29 -2.98
C LYS A 121 6.62 -16.00 -2.09
N LYS A 122 6.75 -15.87 -0.77
CA LYS A 122 5.85 -16.48 0.22
C LYS A 122 4.49 -15.78 0.22
N ASP A 123 4.49 -14.45 0.21
CA ASP A 123 3.28 -13.64 0.39
C ASP A 123 2.48 -13.49 -0.92
N PHE A 124 3.16 -13.54 -2.08
CA PHE A 124 2.58 -13.36 -3.40
C PHE A 124 3.09 -14.42 -4.39
N PRO A 125 2.82 -15.73 -4.16
CA PRO A 125 3.42 -16.82 -4.93
C PRO A 125 3.08 -16.75 -6.43
N ASP A 126 1.84 -16.44 -6.80
CA ASP A 126 1.40 -16.40 -8.18
C ASP A 126 2.05 -15.22 -8.91
N TYR A 127 2.05 -14.04 -8.31
CA TYR A 127 2.68 -12.87 -8.88
C TYR A 127 4.21 -13.04 -8.99
N TYR A 128 4.83 -13.75 -8.06
CA TYR A 128 6.24 -14.12 -8.18
C TYR A 128 6.50 -14.98 -9.42
N GLN A 129 5.62 -15.95 -9.74
CA GLN A 129 5.76 -16.78 -10.95
C GLN A 129 5.53 -15.97 -12.23
N GLU A 130 4.57 -15.04 -12.23
CA GLU A 130 4.36 -14.12 -13.35
C GLU A 130 5.60 -13.30 -13.64
N LEU A 131 6.22 -12.70 -12.62
CA LEU A 131 7.46 -11.95 -12.77
C LEU A 131 8.63 -12.81 -13.27
N ILE A 132 8.74 -14.06 -12.85
CA ILE A 132 9.73 -15.00 -13.39
C ILE A 132 9.49 -15.24 -14.89
N ALA A 133 8.26 -15.47 -15.29
CA ALA A 133 7.91 -15.69 -16.70
C ALA A 133 8.25 -14.45 -17.56
N GLU A 134 7.91 -13.27 -17.06
CA GLU A 134 8.23 -11.99 -17.71
C GLU A 134 9.75 -11.80 -17.87
N ILE A 135 10.52 -12.02 -16.78
CA ILE A 135 11.98 -11.89 -16.81
C ILE A 135 12.61 -12.85 -17.82
N LYS A 136 12.13 -14.11 -17.90
CA LYS A 136 12.60 -15.10 -18.88
C LYS A 136 12.26 -14.69 -20.31
N GLN A 137 11.12 -14.08 -20.52
CA GLN A 137 10.73 -13.59 -21.84
C GLN A 137 11.56 -12.40 -22.28
N GLU A 138 11.80 -11.44 -21.38
CA GLU A 138 12.60 -10.24 -21.65
C GLU A 138 14.09 -10.55 -21.85
N ASN A 139 14.59 -11.60 -21.21
CA ASN A 139 16.02 -11.94 -21.14
C ASN A 139 16.26 -13.44 -21.35
N ALA A 140 15.99 -13.92 -22.56
CA ALA A 140 16.29 -15.30 -22.93
C ALA A 140 17.80 -15.59 -22.77
N GLY A 141 18.15 -16.51 -21.86
CA GLY A 141 19.54 -16.87 -21.57
C GLY A 141 20.17 -16.09 -20.41
N ALA A 142 19.39 -15.28 -19.65
CA ALA A 142 19.89 -14.67 -18.42
C ALA A 142 20.41 -15.69 -17.41
N THR A 143 21.56 -15.40 -16.82
CA THR A 143 22.07 -16.23 -15.72
C THR A 143 21.18 -16.11 -14.48
N PRO A 144 21.22 -17.10 -13.54
CA PRO A 144 20.45 -17.02 -12.29
C PRO A 144 20.72 -15.73 -11.49
N ALA A 145 21.93 -15.21 -11.52
CA ALA A 145 22.29 -13.95 -10.85
C ALA A 145 21.60 -12.75 -11.49
N VAL A 146 21.56 -12.68 -12.81
CA VAL A 146 20.86 -11.62 -13.56
C VAL A 146 19.35 -11.70 -13.31
N MET A 147 18.77 -12.90 -13.32
CA MET A 147 17.35 -13.09 -13.01
C MET A 147 17.01 -12.64 -11.57
N ALA A 148 17.87 -12.95 -10.61
CA ALA A 148 17.68 -12.51 -9.22
C ALA A 148 17.75 -10.98 -9.09
N ALA A 149 18.70 -10.33 -9.75
CA ALA A 149 18.82 -8.88 -9.77
C ALA A 149 17.58 -8.21 -10.41
N GLN A 150 17.10 -8.73 -11.54
CA GLN A 150 15.91 -8.22 -12.20
C GLN A 150 14.64 -8.44 -11.35
N MET A 151 14.49 -9.60 -10.73
CA MET A 151 13.41 -9.87 -9.80
C MET A 151 13.39 -8.82 -8.66
N PHE A 152 14.57 -8.59 -8.05
CA PHE A 152 14.70 -7.59 -6.99
C PHE A 152 14.30 -6.19 -7.48
N THR A 153 14.75 -5.78 -8.65
CA THR A 153 14.41 -4.49 -9.26
C THR A 153 12.89 -4.38 -9.50
N LYS A 154 12.25 -5.42 -10.06
CA LYS A 154 10.81 -5.42 -10.33
C LYS A 154 9.99 -5.34 -9.03
N VAL A 155 10.38 -6.07 -7.98
CA VAL A 155 9.73 -6.00 -6.66
C VAL A 155 9.88 -4.61 -6.04
N CYS A 156 11.06 -4.01 -6.12
CA CYS A 156 11.27 -2.64 -5.64
C CYS A 156 10.49 -1.60 -6.45
N ALA A 157 10.30 -1.81 -7.76
CA ALA A 157 9.49 -0.94 -8.59
C ALA A 157 8.01 -0.92 -8.17
N ILE A 158 7.47 -2.01 -7.61
CA ILE A 158 6.11 -2.05 -7.04
C ILE A 158 6.01 -1.03 -5.90
N SER A 159 6.97 -1.06 -4.97
CA SER A 159 7.02 -0.09 -3.87
C SER A 159 7.24 1.34 -4.33
N ALA A 160 8.09 1.54 -5.33
CA ALA A 160 8.32 2.88 -5.88
C ALA A 160 7.04 3.49 -6.47
N ARG A 161 6.21 2.68 -7.15
CA ARG A 161 4.90 3.12 -7.64
C ARG A 161 3.96 3.51 -6.50
N ALA A 162 3.91 2.71 -5.42
CA ALA A 162 3.08 3.00 -4.26
C ALA A 162 3.54 4.25 -3.51
N LEU A 163 4.84 4.50 -3.45
CA LEU A 163 5.44 5.67 -2.80
C LEU A 163 5.43 6.94 -3.67
N TYR A 164 5.22 6.81 -4.98
CA TYR A 164 5.27 7.95 -5.90
C TYR A 164 4.36 9.13 -5.53
N PRO A 165 3.11 8.91 -5.06
CA PRO A 165 2.28 10.01 -4.57
C PRO A 165 2.93 10.79 -3.42
N ILE A 166 3.52 10.09 -2.46
CA ILE A 166 4.24 10.72 -1.34
C ILE A 166 5.44 11.53 -1.86
N PHE A 167 6.21 10.97 -2.77
CA PHE A 167 7.35 11.64 -3.41
C PHE A 167 6.93 12.95 -4.10
N LYS A 168 5.82 12.94 -4.80
CA LYS A 168 5.26 14.14 -5.45
C LYS A 168 4.73 15.15 -4.44
N ALA A 169 3.90 14.72 -3.51
CA ALA A 169 3.25 15.59 -2.51
C ALA A 169 4.25 16.26 -1.57
N THR A 170 5.39 15.63 -1.31
CA THR A 170 6.44 16.17 -0.43
C THR A 170 7.56 16.90 -1.16
N ASN A 171 7.36 17.26 -2.42
CA ASN A 171 8.40 17.86 -3.26
C ASN A 171 9.74 17.11 -3.18
N LYS A 172 9.67 15.78 -3.33
CA LYS A 172 10.81 14.85 -3.33
C LYS A 172 11.55 14.73 -1.99
N GLN A 173 10.95 15.12 -0.87
CA GLN A 173 11.56 14.93 0.44
C GLN A 173 11.42 13.49 0.96
N TYR A 174 10.34 12.81 0.61
CA TYR A 174 10.00 11.45 1.03
C TYR A 174 9.57 10.60 -0.17
N GLY A 175 9.21 9.35 0.08
CA GLY A 175 8.73 8.45 -0.97
C GLY A 175 9.85 7.71 -1.70
N PHE A 176 10.97 7.44 -1.03
CA PHE A 176 12.11 6.72 -1.59
C PHE A 176 12.05 5.23 -1.32
N VAL A 177 12.58 4.47 -2.27
CA VAL A 177 12.96 3.06 -2.11
C VAL A 177 14.48 2.99 -2.06
N HIS A 178 15.01 2.53 -0.94
CA HIS A 178 16.45 2.28 -0.74
C HIS A 178 16.73 0.80 -0.99
N MET A 179 17.63 0.52 -1.94
CA MET A 179 18.02 -0.82 -2.37
C MET A 179 19.50 -1.10 -2.04
#